data_1380907a77eb0a8eb6bec0fd52c1badb
#
_entry.id   1380907a77eb0a8eb6bec0fd52c1badb
#
_cell.length_a   1.000
_cell.length_b   1.000
_cell.length_c   1.000
_cell.angle_alpha   90.00
_cell.angle_beta   90.00
_cell.angle_gamma   90.00
#
_symmetry.space_group_name_H-M   'P 1'
#
loop_
_entity.id
_entity.type
_entity.pdbx_description
1 polymer ?
#
loop_
_entity_poly.entity_id
_entity_poly.type
_entity_poly.pdbx_seq_one_letter_code
_entity_poly.pdbx_strand_id
1 'polypeptide(L)'
;QYTAGSSYITEPLRAIKGYYHYYGSRLSEAEKHIADMTQYIARSTLKDDVWVKRDEISAFVNYRFGLSDLDAYISDPSKLVGKVGTDDSFMSCGNCRNTNFGSKPVCLNIYCPKGTQMTYAEPFSAFGSSHDNGDYCPGKKWNGTSKPTTTGENEIILQRGTKFRITKAEYTNGINI
;
A
#
# COMPACT_ATOMS: atom_id res chain seq x y z
N GLN A 1 -0.53 12.42 8.20
CA GLN A 1 -1.87 12.51 7.55
C GLN A 1 -2.13 11.36 6.57
N TYR A 2 -1.13 10.93 5.77
CA TYR A 2 -1.32 9.84 4.81
C TYR A 2 -1.82 8.55 5.49
N THR A 3 -1.23 8.16 6.59
CA THR A 3 -1.56 6.92 7.30
C THR A 3 -2.95 6.94 7.97
N ALA A 4 -3.47 8.11 8.29
CA ALA A 4 -4.80 8.28 8.89
C ALA A 4 -5.94 8.40 7.88
N GLY A 5 -5.64 8.65 6.60
CA GLY A 5 -6.65 8.81 5.57
C GLY A 5 -6.02 9.13 4.22
N SER A 6 -5.61 8.09 3.50
CA SER A 6 -4.84 8.23 2.26
C SER A 6 -5.71 8.46 1.02
N SER A 7 -7.02 8.23 1.08
CA SER A 7 -7.88 8.22 -0.10
C SER A 7 -7.81 9.52 -0.91
N TYR A 8 -7.81 10.68 -0.27
CA TYR A 8 -7.72 11.96 -0.98
C TYR A 8 -6.38 12.20 -1.69
N ILE A 9 -5.33 11.42 -1.35
CA ILE A 9 -4.02 11.43 -2.02
C ILE A 9 -3.98 10.36 -3.11
N THR A 10 -4.49 9.16 -2.81
CA THR A 10 -4.32 8.00 -3.68
C THR A 10 -5.36 7.94 -4.79
N GLU A 11 -6.58 8.40 -4.52
CA GLU A 11 -7.66 8.37 -5.51
C GLU A 11 -7.38 9.28 -6.73
N PRO A 12 -6.90 10.52 -6.58
CA PRO A 12 -6.55 11.35 -7.74
C PRO A 12 -5.46 10.75 -8.62
N LEU A 13 -4.62 9.87 -8.06
CA LEU A 13 -3.52 9.24 -8.79
C LEU A 13 -3.93 7.97 -9.53
N ARG A 14 -5.03 7.33 -9.13
CA ARG A 14 -5.53 6.11 -9.75
C ARG A 14 -6.83 6.40 -10.49
N ALA A 15 -6.85 6.30 -11.82
CA ALA A 15 -8.05 6.48 -12.62
C ALA A 15 -8.94 5.22 -12.62
N ILE A 16 -9.45 4.78 -11.47
CA ILE A 16 -10.31 3.60 -11.36
C ILE A 16 -11.77 4.01 -11.32
N LYS A 17 -12.48 3.76 -12.41
CA LYS A 17 -13.91 4.08 -12.53
C LYS A 17 -14.72 3.42 -11.41
N GLY A 18 -15.54 4.19 -10.71
CA GLY A 18 -16.40 3.72 -9.62
C GLY A 18 -15.76 3.73 -8.22
N TYR A 19 -14.47 4.02 -8.11
CA TYR A 19 -13.76 4.14 -6.82
C TYR A 19 -13.33 5.57 -6.49
N TYR A 20 -13.75 6.53 -7.31
CA TYR A 20 -13.43 7.93 -7.10
C TYR A 20 -14.52 8.63 -6.33
N HIS A 21 -14.16 9.13 -5.16
CA HIS A 21 -14.87 10.23 -4.55
C HIS A 21 -14.18 11.53 -4.95
N TYR A 22 -14.93 12.45 -5.54
CA TYR A 22 -14.39 13.73 -5.95
C TYR A 22 -14.06 14.58 -4.72
N TYR A 23 -12.79 14.85 -4.51
CA TYR A 23 -12.30 15.71 -3.42
C TYR A 23 -12.01 17.13 -3.93
N GLY A 24 -12.90 17.72 -4.72
CA GLY A 24 -12.66 18.98 -5.40
C GLY A 24 -12.11 20.13 -4.54
N SER A 25 -12.61 20.28 -3.32
CA SER A 25 -12.11 21.29 -2.38
C SER A 25 -10.74 20.97 -1.76
N ARG A 26 -10.26 19.73 -1.87
CA ARG A 26 -8.97 19.26 -1.32
C ARG A 26 -7.93 18.94 -2.39
N LEU A 27 -8.22 19.22 -3.66
CA LEU A 27 -7.31 18.85 -4.74
C LEU A 27 -5.93 19.53 -4.60
N SER A 28 -5.89 20.82 -4.29
CA SER A 28 -4.63 21.55 -4.10
C SER A 28 -3.84 21.04 -2.88
N GLU A 29 -4.52 20.66 -1.82
CA GLU A 29 -3.90 20.02 -0.66
C GLU A 29 -3.34 18.63 -1.04
N ALA A 30 -4.10 17.83 -1.82
CA ALA A 30 -3.67 16.56 -2.32
C ALA A 30 -2.42 16.67 -3.20
N GLU A 31 -2.41 17.60 -4.15
CA GLU A 31 -1.27 17.85 -5.05
C GLU A 31 -0.01 18.20 -4.25
N LYS A 32 -0.13 19.05 -3.24
CA LYS A 32 1.01 19.38 -2.36
C LYS A 32 1.51 18.13 -1.62
N HIS A 33 0.64 17.35 -1.01
CA HIS A 33 1.02 16.15 -0.28
C HIS A 33 1.63 15.08 -1.21
N ILE A 34 1.11 14.95 -2.44
CA ILE A 34 1.67 14.06 -3.46
C ILE A 34 3.11 14.49 -3.78
N ALA A 35 3.34 15.79 -3.99
CA ALA A 35 4.68 16.31 -4.29
C ALA A 35 5.65 16.08 -3.12
N ASP A 36 5.24 16.43 -1.90
CA ASP A 36 6.05 16.27 -0.69
C ASP A 36 6.41 14.79 -0.45
N MET A 37 5.43 13.89 -0.54
CA MET A 37 5.65 12.45 -0.38
C MET A 37 6.56 11.87 -1.47
N THR A 38 6.34 12.29 -2.72
CA THR A 38 7.18 11.84 -3.85
C THR A 38 8.64 12.20 -3.61
N GLN A 39 8.91 13.44 -3.19
CA GLN A 39 10.28 13.90 -2.91
C GLN A 39 10.88 13.19 -1.68
N TYR A 40 10.07 12.98 -0.64
CA TYR A 40 10.54 12.31 0.57
C TYR A 40 10.93 10.87 0.30
N ILE A 41 10.04 10.10 -0.36
CA ILE A 41 10.27 8.68 -0.64
C ILE A 41 11.41 8.51 -1.68
N ALA A 42 11.55 9.43 -2.63
CA ALA A 42 12.64 9.37 -3.61
C ALA A 42 14.05 9.42 -2.98
N ARG A 43 14.16 9.96 -1.77
CA ARG A 43 15.43 10.02 -1.01
C ARG A 43 15.62 8.80 -0.10
N SER A 44 14.61 7.96 0.02
CA SER A 44 14.61 6.79 0.89
C SER A 44 14.66 5.53 0.03
N THR A 45 15.76 4.80 0.12
CA THR A 45 15.94 3.54 -0.61
C THR A 45 16.30 2.43 0.33
N LEU A 46 15.82 1.23 0.00
CA LEU A 46 16.18 0.02 0.73
C LEU A 46 17.68 -0.24 0.68
N LYS A 47 18.24 -0.60 1.82
CA LYS A 47 19.64 -1.02 1.95
C LYS A 47 19.83 -2.51 1.69
N ASP A 48 18.79 -3.29 1.89
CA ASP A 48 18.74 -4.74 1.71
C ASP A 48 17.45 -5.15 1.01
N ASP A 49 17.41 -6.37 0.49
CA ASP A 49 16.20 -6.96 -0.07
C ASP A 49 15.17 -7.23 1.00
N VAL A 50 13.91 -6.91 0.76
CA VAL A 50 12.82 -7.21 1.68
C VAL A 50 11.59 -7.75 0.96
N TRP A 51 10.80 -8.54 1.67
CA TRP A 51 9.45 -8.92 1.28
C TRP A 51 8.45 -8.07 2.05
N VAL A 52 7.46 -7.55 1.32
CA VAL A 52 6.32 -6.84 1.91
C VAL A 52 5.03 -7.49 1.42
N LYS A 53 3.95 -7.27 2.15
CA LYS A 53 2.65 -7.88 1.87
C LYS A 53 1.57 -6.82 1.80
N ARG A 54 0.60 -7.03 0.88
CA ARG A 54 -0.59 -6.21 0.78
C ARG A 54 -1.79 -7.05 0.40
N ASP A 55 -2.89 -6.90 1.13
CA ASP A 55 -4.19 -7.45 0.75
C ASP A 55 -4.96 -6.38 -0.03
N GLU A 56 -5.52 -6.75 -1.19
CA GLU A 56 -6.19 -5.84 -2.11
C GLU A 56 -7.50 -6.39 -2.66
N ILE A 57 -8.30 -5.48 -3.20
CA ILE A 57 -9.47 -5.82 -4.02
C ILE A 57 -9.06 -6.04 -5.48
N SER A 58 -9.81 -6.90 -6.19
CA SER A 58 -9.54 -7.25 -7.59
C SER A 58 -9.43 -6.01 -8.50
N ALA A 59 -10.22 -4.97 -8.24
CA ALA A 59 -10.22 -3.76 -9.07
C ALA A 59 -8.86 -3.04 -9.11
N PHE A 60 -8.11 -3.01 -8.00
CA PHE A 60 -6.77 -2.41 -7.99
C PHE A 60 -5.74 -3.27 -8.71
N VAL A 61 -5.88 -4.59 -8.65
CA VAL A 61 -5.03 -5.51 -9.42
C VAL A 61 -5.33 -5.39 -10.91
N ASN A 62 -6.62 -5.37 -11.29
CA ASN A 62 -7.04 -5.14 -12.67
C ASN A 62 -6.44 -3.84 -13.24
N TYR A 63 -6.59 -2.74 -12.49
CA TYR A 63 -6.01 -1.45 -12.90
C TYR A 63 -4.50 -1.55 -13.09
N ARG A 64 -3.78 -2.06 -12.10
CA ARG A 64 -2.31 -2.11 -12.09
C ARG A 64 -1.73 -2.92 -13.23
N PHE A 65 -2.35 -4.05 -13.56
CA PHE A 65 -1.86 -4.97 -14.59
C PHE A 65 -2.64 -4.90 -15.90
N GLY A 66 -3.55 -3.94 -16.06
CA GLY A 66 -4.34 -3.78 -17.29
C GLY A 66 -5.24 -4.98 -17.59
N LEU A 67 -5.80 -5.61 -16.54
CA LEU A 67 -6.70 -6.75 -16.70
C LEU A 67 -8.13 -6.26 -16.86
N SER A 68 -8.90 -6.93 -17.70
CA SER A 68 -10.35 -6.70 -17.80
C SER A 68 -11.09 -7.23 -16.58
N ASP A 69 -10.71 -8.43 -16.13
CA ASP A 69 -11.29 -9.10 -14.99
C ASP A 69 -10.29 -10.12 -14.41
N LEU A 70 -9.91 -9.95 -13.15
CA LEU A 70 -9.01 -10.86 -12.46
C LEU A 70 -9.67 -12.22 -12.18
N ASP A 71 -10.98 -12.24 -11.98
CA ASP A 71 -11.71 -13.47 -11.66
C ASP A 71 -11.66 -14.49 -12.80
N ALA A 72 -11.46 -14.02 -14.04
CA ALA A 72 -11.21 -14.90 -15.18
C ALA A 72 -9.95 -15.77 -15.06
N TYR A 73 -9.05 -15.43 -14.15
CA TYR A 73 -7.80 -16.17 -13.90
C TYR A 73 -7.88 -17.13 -12.71
N ILE A 74 -9.00 -17.21 -12.01
CA ILE A 74 -9.15 -18.08 -10.81
C ILE A 74 -8.92 -19.56 -11.17
N SER A 75 -9.41 -20.00 -12.33
CA SER A 75 -9.23 -21.40 -12.79
C SER A 75 -7.80 -21.73 -13.22
N ASP A 76 -7.03 -20.74 -13.60
CA ASP A 76 -5.63 -20.88 -14.00
C ASP A 76 -4.83 -19.60 -13.71
N PRO A 77 -4.46 -19.37 -12.46
CA PRO A 77 -3.71 -18.18 -12.07
C PRO A 77 -2.33 -18.07 -12.72
N SER A 78 -1.77 -19.17 -13.19
CA SER A 78 -0.44 -19.18 -13.84
C SER A 78 -0.38 -18.26 -15.06
N LYS A 79 -1.52 -18.00 -15.72
CA LYS A 79 -1.63 -17.05 -16.84
C LYS A 79 -1.37 -15.59 -16.46
N LEU A 80 -1.31 -15.28 -15.18
CA LEU A 80 -0.90 -13.96 -14.69
C LEU A 80 0.64 -13.82 -14.69
N VAL A 81 1.38 -14.92 -14.64
CA VAL A 81 2.84 -14.88 -14.57
C VAL A 81 3.44 -14.20 -15.80
N GLY A 82 4.40 -13.33 -15.55
CA GLY A 82 5.06 -12.51 -16.59
C GLY A 82 4.37 -11.17 -16.86
N LYS A 83 3.11 -10.97 -16.42
CA LYS A 83 2.46 -9.68 -16.58
C LYS A 83 3.22 -8.59 -15.81
N VAL A 84 3.30 -7.43 -16.43
CA VAL A 84 3.95 -6.24 -15.87
C VAL A 84 2.89 -5.16 -15.68
N GLY A 85 2.95 -4.48 -14.58
CA GLY A 85 2.02 -3.40 -14.24
C GLY A 85 2.70 -2.28 -13.48
N THR A 86 1.99 -1.16 -13.34
CA THR A 86 2.47 0.02 -12.62
C THR A 86 1.37 0.51 -11.68
N ASP A 87 1.72 0.86 -10.47
CA ASP A 87 0.80 1.60 -9.59
C ASP A 87 1.16 3.09 -9.65
N ASP A 88 0.27 3.90 -10.17
CA ASP A 88 0.47 5.35 -10.30
C ASP A 88 0.37 6.05 -8.94
N SER A 89 -0.10 5.36 -7.93
CA SER A 89 -0.20 5.85 -6.56
C SER A 89 0.87 5.28 -5.65
N PHE A 90 0.98 5.86 -4.46
CA PHE A 90 1.72 5.25 -3.37
C PHE A 90 1.03 3.97 -2.92
N MET A 91 1.82 2.96 -2.57
CA MET A 91 1.28 1.68 -2.11
C MET A 91 1.70 1.41 -0.67
N SER A 92 0.73 1.46 0.24
CA SER A 92 0.90 0.98 1.62
C SER A 92 0.98 -0.54 1.64
N CYS A 93 2.00 -1.06 2.29
CA CYS A 93 2.22 -2.49 2.50
C CYS A 93 2.55 -2.73 3.98
N GLY A 94 2.30 -3.93 4.46
CA GLY A 94 2.83 -4.40 5.74
C GLY A 94 4.12 -5.19 5.54
N ASN A 95 4.93 -5.33 6.59
CA ASN A 95 5.96 -6.35 6.58
C ASN A 95 5.26 -7.74 6.64
N CYS A 96 5.93 -8.80 6.19
CA CYS A 96 5.32 -10.13 6.01
C CYS A 96 4.68 -10.75 7.28
N ARG A 97 4.81 -10.13 8.44
CA ARG A 97 4.30 -10.67 9.70
C ARG A 97 2.87 -10.22 10.02
N ASN A 98 2.47 -9.03 9.56
CA ASN A 98 1.14 -8.49 9.84
C ASN A 98 0.60 -7.73 8.62
N THR A 99 -0.54 -8.16 8.10
CA THR A 99 -1.36 -7.37 7.19
C THR A 99 -2.66 -7.06 7.92
N ASN A 100 -2.75 -5.86 8.48
CA ASN A 100 -3.99 -5.40 9.13
C ASN A 100 -4.98 -4.79 8.13
N PHE A 101 -4.74 -4.95 6.83
CA PHE A 101 -5.63 -4.42 5.79
C PHE A 101 -6.93 -5.20 5.61
N GLY A 102 -7.20 -6.17 6.51
CA GLY A 102 -8.37 -7.03 6.49
C GLY A 102 -8.30 -8.10 5.40
N SER A 103 -9.12 -9.14 5.50
CA SER A 103 -9.18 -10.16 4.47
C SER A 103 -9.76 -9.57 3.18
N LYS A 104 -8.92 -9.44 2.17
CA LYS A 104 -9.27 -9.06 0.81
C LYS A 104 -9.11 -10.27 -0.10
N PRO A 105 -9.78 -10.31 -1.25
CA PRO A 105 -9.72 -11.46 -2.16
C PRO A 105 -8.36 -11.71 -2.79
N VAL A 106 -7.46 -10.70 -2.77
CA VAL A 106 -6.12 -10.81 -3.37
C VAL A 106 -5.07 -10.51 -2.33
N CYS A 107 -4.08 -11.38 -2.23
CA CYS A 107 -2.89 -11.16 -1.43
C CYS A 107 -1.67 -10.99 -2.34
N LEU A 108 -1.00 -9.86 -2.24
CA LEU A 108 0.25 -9.56 -2.92
C LEU A 108 1.42 -9.82 -1.98
N ASN A 109 2.35 -10.69 -2.38
CA ASN A 109 3.63 -10.86 -1.73
C ASN A 109 4.68 -10.19 -2.63
N ILE A 110 5.21 -9.08 -2.21
CA ILE A 110 6.02 -8.20 -3.06
C ILE A 110 7.48 -8.30 -2.62
N TYR A 111 8.32 -8.80 -3.51
CA TYR A 111 9.77 -8.73 -3.35
C TYR A 111 10.25 -7.35 -3.78
N CYS A 112 10.88 -6.66 -2.85
CA CYS A 112 11.46 -5.35 -3.05
C CYS A 112 12.99 -5.48 -2.97
N PRO A 113 13.70 -5.43 -4.09
CA PRO A 113 15.16 -5.51 -4.09
C PRO A 113 15.78 -4.26 -3.45
N LYS A 114 17.01 -4.40 -3.00
CA LYS A 114 17.87 -3.27 -2.60
C LYS A 114 17.80 -2.14 -3.64
N GLY A 115 17.69 -0.91 -3.16
CA GLY A 115 17.53 0.27 -4.02
C GLY A 115 16.08 0.64 -4.33
N THR A 116 15.09 -0.22 -3.97
CA THR A 116 13.68 0.14 -4.12
C THR A 116 13.36 1.39 -3.31
N GLN A 117 12.71 2.35 -3.95
CA GLN A 117 12.24 3.59 -3.29
C GLN A 117 11.02 3.30 -2.43
N MET A 118 11.20 3.42 -1.14
CA MET A 118 10.14 3.21 -0.15
C MET A 118 10.49 3.86 1.17
N THR A 119 9.50 4.05 2.03
CA THR A 119 9.71 4.52 3.39
C THR A 119 9.03 3.61 4.40
N TYR A 120 9.67 3.41 5.55
CA TYR A 120 9.08 2.75 6.70
C TYR A 120 8.31 3.78 7.51
N ALA A 121 6.98 3.69 7.47
CA ALA A 121 6.08 4.69 8.05
C ALA A 121 5.69 4.38 9.50
N GLU A 122 5.96 3.18 10.01
CA GLU A 122 5.53 2.71 11.33
C GLU A 122 5.80 3.72 12.47
N PRO A 123 6.99 4.34 12.58
CA PRO A 123 7.25 5.29 13.65
C PRO A 123 6.38 6.56 13.61
N PHE A 124 5.75 6.82 12.46
CA PHE A 124 4.97 8.02 12.17
C PHE A 124 3.53 7.69 11.78
N SER A 125 3.18 6.40 11.76
CA SER A 125 1.85 5.94 11.38
C SER A 125 0.84 6.23 12.49
N ALA A 126 -0.36 6.65 12.09
CA ALA A 126 -1.49 6.75 13.00
C ALA A 126 -1.90 5.41 13.61
N PHE A 127 -1.50 4.31 12.99
CA PHE A 127 -1.78 2.92 13.38
C PHE A 127 -0.51 2.16 13.78
N GLY A 128 0.57 2.88 14.07
CA GLY A 128 1.82 2.30 14.52
C GLY A 128 1.73 1.74 15.95
N SER A 129 2.57 0.75 16.25
CA SER A 129 2.61 0.09 17.57
C SER A 129 3.00 1.03 18.72
N SER A 130 3.61 2.16 18.39
CA SER A 130 4.06 3.18 19.37
C SER A 130 3.00 4.24 19.66
N HIS A 131 1.83 4.18 19.01
CA HIS A 131 0.80 5.21 19.09
C HIS A 131 -0.52 4.67 19.62
N ASP A 132 -1.23 5.52 20.34
CA ASP A 132 -2.64 5.36 20.70
C ASP A 132 -3.52 5.55 19.46
N ASN A 133 -4.40 4.61 19.18
CA ASN A 133 -5.56 4.64 18.27
C ASN A 133 -5.80 5.96 17.51
N GLY A 134 -4.92 6.35 16.61
CA GLY A 134 -5.07 7.54 15.79
C GLY A 134 -4.58 8.84 16.40
N ASP A 135 -4.10 8.84 17.62
CA ASP A 135 -3.54 10.02 18.29
C ASP A 135 -2.05 10.17 17.94
N TYR A 136 -1.77 10.27 16.64
CA TYR A 136 -0.42 10.48 16.19
C TYR A 136 0.09 11.87 16.57
N CYS A 137 1.05 11.89 17.49
CA CYS A 137 1.92 13.03 17.72
C CYS A 137 3.36 12.55 17.84
N PRO A 138 4.25 12.93 16.91
CA PRO A 138 5.67 12.62 17.06
C PRO A 138 6.16 13.13 18.42
N GLY A 139 6.72 12.23 19.22
CA GLY A 139 7.22 12.56 20.55
C GLY A 139 6.20 12.54 21.70
N LYS A 140 4.92 12.29 21.44
CA LYS A 140 3.98 12.01 22.52
C LYS A 140 4.23 10.62 23.10
N LYS A 141 4.36 10.56 24.40
CA LYS A 141 4.32 9.28 25.11
C LYS A 141 2.87 8.85 25.27
N TRP A 142 2.64 7.54 25.20
CA TRP A 142 1.34 6.96 25.53
C TRP A 142 0.85 7.47 26.90
N ASN A 143 -0.39 7.95 26.94
CA ASN A 143 -0.98 8.55 28.13
C ASN A 143 -1.63 7.53 29.09
N GLY A 144 -1.61 6.25 28.75
CA GLY A 144 -2.15 5.17 29.57
C GLY A 144 -3.66 4.96 29.45
N THR A 145 -4.36 5.69 28.60
CA THR A 145 -5.82 5.59 28.45
C THR A 145 -6.26 4.51 27.45
N SER A 146 -5.43 4.20 26.48
CA SER A 146 -5.62 3.08 25.56
C SER A 146 -4.38 2.19 25.56
N LYS A 147 -4.56 0.89 25.40
CA LYS A 147 -3.41 0.00 25.24
C LYS A 147 -2.74 0.31 23.92
N PRO A 148 -1.40 0.54 23.90
CA PRO A 148 -0.68 0.59 22.65
C PRO A 148 -0.93 -0.74 21.94
N THR A 149 -1.27 -0.67 20.66
CA THR A 149 -1.35 -1.88 19.86
C THR A 149 0.05 -2.47 19.80
N THR A 150 0.22 -3.64 20.43
CA THR A 150 1.50 -4.37 20.42
C THR A 150 1.87 -4.87 19.03
N THR A 151 0.96 -4.71 18.08
CA THR A 151 1.10 -5.07 16.68
C THR A 151 0.67 -3.89 15.84
N GLY A 152 1.55 -2.94 15.61
CA GLY A 152 1.33 -1.90 14.62
C GLY A 152 1.22 -2.49 13.22
N GLU A 153 0.74 -1.71 12.27
CA GLU A 153 0.61 -2.12 10.87
C GLU A 153 1.96 -2.44 10.23
N ASN A 154 3.06 -2.00 10.87
CA ASN A 154 4.42 -2.09 10.30
C ASN A 154 4.43 -1.56 8.86
N GLU A 155 3.81 -0.41 8.69
CA GLU A 155 3.51 0.15 7.39
C GLU A 155 4.77 0.55 6.64
N ILE A 156 4.83 0.10 5.41
CA ILE A 156 5.85 0.45 4.43
C ILE A 156 5.11 1.07 3.24
N ILE A 157 5.58 2.23 2.79
CA ILE A 157 4.97 2.92 1.66
C ILE A 157 5.93 2.91 0.48
N LEU A 158 5.54 2.20 -0.58
CA LEU A 158 6.26 2.20 -1.86
C LEU A 158 5.99 3.49 -2.63
N GLN A 159 7.00 3.92 -3.39
CA GLN A 159 6.92 5.09 -4.26
C GLN A 159 5.84 4.91 -5.32
N ARG A 160 5.15 6.00 -5.66
CA ARG A 160 4.26 6.04 -6.82
C ARG A 160 5.02 5.75 -8.11
N GLY A 161 4.31 5.17 -9.08
CA GLY A 161 4.92 4.76 -10.35
C GLY A 161 5.81 3.51 -10.23
N THR A 162 5.76 2.80 -9.10
CA THR A 162 6.49 1.55 -8.94
C THR A 162 5.98 0.50 -9.93
N LYS A 163 6.92 -0.11 -10.65
CA LYS A 163 6.63 -1.18 -11.61
C LYS A 163 6.75 -2.53 -10.95
N PHE A 164 5.81 -3.40 -11.27
CA PHE A 164 5.71 -4.76 -10.75
C PHE A 164 5.73 -5.76 -11.89
N ARG A 165 6.31 -6.94 -11.63
CA ARG A 165 6.21 -8.12 -12.49
C ARG A 165 5.67 -9.27 -11.66
N ILE A 166 4.65 -9.96 -12.15
CA ILE A 166 4.14 -11.17 -11.51
C ILE A 166 5.09 -12.30 -11.81
N THR A 167 5.67 -12.88 -10.77
CA THR A 167 6.60 -14.04 -10.88
C THR A 167 5.95 -15.34 -10.47
N LYS A 168 4.90 -15.28 -9.67
CA LYS A 168 4.10 -16.43 -9.23
C LYS A 168 2.66 -15.99 -9.03
N ALA A 169 1.72 -16.84 -9.32
CA ALA A 169 0.31 -16.65 -8.99
C ALA A 169 -0.32 -18.01 -8.68
N GLU A 170 -1.12 -18.06 -7.61
CA GLU A 170 -1.83 -19.27 -7.18
C GLU A 170 -3.17 -18.89 -6.55
N TYR A 171 -4.10 -19.84 -6.47
CA TYR A 171 -5.37 -19.67 -5.80
C TYR A 171 -5.45 -20.60 -4.58
N THR A 172 -5.51 -19.98 -3.39
CA THR A 172 -5.67 -20.69 -2.12
C THR A 172 -6.47 -19.79 -1.18
N ASN A 173 -7.78 -20.01 -1.08
CA ASN A 173 -8.69 -19.11 -0.34
C ASN A 173 -8.64 -17.64 -0.81
N GLY A 174 -8.35 -17.41 -2.09
CA GLY A 174 -8.10 -16.13 -2.72
C GLY A 174 -6.93 -16.20 -3.68
N ILE A 175 -6.73 -15.15 -4.49
CA ILE A 175 -5.60 -15.06 -5.41
C ILE A 175 -4.38 -14.56 -4.64
N ASN A 176 -3.30 -15.35 -4.69
CA ASN A 176 -1.99 -15.00 -4.15
C ASN A 176 -1.03 -14.70 -5.30
N ILE A 177 -0.44 -13.52 -5.29
CA ILE A 177 0.51 -13.05 -6.30
C ILE A 177 1.80 -12.65 -5.62
#